data_1130c2f3c8d8063cf649c6809686b9c0
#
_entry.id   1130c2f3c8d8063cf649c6809686b9c0
#
_cell.length_a   1.000
_cell.length_b   1.000
_cell.length_c   1.000
_cell.angle_alpha   90.00
_cell.angle_beta   90.00
_cell.angle_gamma   90.00
#
_symmetry.space_group_name_H-M   'P 1'
#
loop_
_entity.id
_entity.type
_entity.pdbx_description
1 polymer ?
#
loop_
_entity_poly.entity_id
_entity_poly.type
_entity_poly.pdbx_seq_one_letter_code
_entity_poly.pdbx_strand_id
1 'polypeptide(L)'
;GVAAVASLASCTNKQKTTEQKPLNIVYIMTDDHTAQMMSCYDTRYMETPNLDRIAVDGVRFTQSFVANSLSGPSRACMITGKHSCANKFYDNTTCVFDSSQQTFPKLLQKVGYQTALVGKWHLESLPSGFNYWQIVPGQGDYYNPAFITQDNDTIQKHGYITNLITDDACLLYTSDAADDL
;
A
#
# COMPACT_ATOMS: atom_id res chain seq x y z
N GLY A 1 55.14 -7.58 49.82
CA GLY A 1 54.40 -7.69 48.61
C GLY A 1 53.04 -6.98 48.75
N VAL A 2 52.91 -5.79 48.12
CA VAL A 2 51.66 -5.06 48.10
C VAL A 2 50.97 -5.38 46.78
N ALA A 3 49.79 -6.02 46.83
CA ALA A 3 48.95 -6.27 45.67
C ALA A 3 48.07 -5.07 45.41
N ALA A 4 48.25 -4.40 44.25
CA ALA A 4 47.40 -3.35 43.78
C ALA A 4 46.19 -3.97 43.06
N VAL A 5 44.97 -3.74 43.56
CA VAL A 5 43.71 -4.09 42.87
C VAL A 5 43.30 -2.88 41.99
N ALA A 6 43.43 -3.06 40.70
CA ALA A 6 42.91 -2.08 39.74
C ALA A 6 41.43 -2.37 39.47
N SER A 7 40.53 -1.45 39.92
CA SER A 7 39.12 -1.47 39.62
C SER A 7 38.89 -0.90 38.22
N LEU A 8 38.49 -1.76 37.29
CA LEU A 8 38.01 -1.37 35.94
C LEU A 8 36.58 -0.79 36.08
N ALA A 9 36.49 0.52 36.05
CA ALA A 9 35.20 1.20 35.92
C ALA A 9 34.71 1.01 34.45
N SER A 10 33.75 0.11 34.27
CA SER A 10 33.04 -0.04 33.01
C SER A 10 32.09 1.17 32.81
N CYS A 11 32.49 2.10 31.96
CA CYS A 11 31.59 3.15 31.49
C CYS A 11 30.56 2.52 30.55
N THR A 12 29.43 2.11 31.07
CA THR A 12 28.24 1.79 30.25
C THR A 12 27.68 3.10 29.70
N ASN A 13 28.08 3.46 28.50
CA ASN A 13 27.40 4.48 27.72
C ASN A 13 25.98 3.96 27.41
N LYS A 14 25.00 4.36 28.21
CA LYS A 14 23.59 4.25 27.84
C LYS A 14 23.39 5.18 26.64
N GLN A 15 23.52 4.64 25.43
CA GLN A 15 22.97 5.27 24.25
C GLN A 15 21.47 5.47 24.53
N LYS A 16 21.04 6.71 24.66
CA LYS A 16 19.61 7.06 24.56
C LYS A 16 19.18 6.64 23.16
N THR A 17 18.54 5.49 23.05
CA THR A 17 17.74 5.16 21.87
C THR A 17 16.61 6.17 21.89
N THR A 18 16.70 7.22 21.07
CA THR A 18 15.57 8.04 20.71
C THR A 18 14.59 7.06 20.02
N GLU A 19 13.46 6.79 20.66
CA GLU A 19 12.35 6.06 20.03
C GLU A 19 12.00 6.82 18.73
N GLN A 20 12.42 6.26 17.61
CA GLN A 20 12.09 6.81 16.31
C GLN A 20 10.62 6.46 16.07
N LYS A 21 9.77 7.50 15.96
CA LYS A 21 8.36 7.26 15.61
C LYS A 21 8.31 6.46 14.30
N PRO A 22 7.43 5.46 14.19
CA PRO A 22 7.25 4.71 12.97
C PRO A 22 6.87 5.66 11.82
N LEU A 23 7.40 5.40 10.63
CA LEU A 23 7.10 6.18 9.43
C LEU A 23 5.72 5.82 8.90
N ASN A 24 4.98 6.79 8.41
CA ASN A 24 3.78 6.54 7.62
C ASN A 24 4.15 5.90 6.28
N ILE A 25 3.33 4.98 5.81
CA ILE A 25 3.55 4.23 4.57
C ILE A 25 2.39 4.54 3.61
N VAL A 26 2.70 5.13 2.46
CA VAL A 26 1.74 5.32 1.37
C VAL A 26 2.13 4.37 0.23
N TYR A 27 1.21 3.48 -0.13
CA TYR A 27 1.36 2.57 -1.25
C TYR A 27 0.40 2.97 -2.38
N ILE A 28 0.93 3.33 -3.54
CA ILE A 28 0.14 3.72 -4.72
C ILE A 28 0.34 2.67 -5.80
N MET A 29 -0.76 2.07 -6.25
CA MET A 29 -0.77 1.11 -7.35
C MET A 29 -1.64 1.64 -8.50
N THR A 30 -1.04 1.83 -9.66
CA THR A 30 -1.73 2.16 -10.90
C THR A 30 -2.09 0.87 -11.66
N ASP A 31 -3.21 0.89 -12.39
CA ASP A 31 -3.66 -0.23 -13.22
C ASP A 31 -3.29 0.05 -14.69
N ASP A 32 -2.82 -0.96 -15.40
CA ASP A 32 -2.42 -0.90 -16.82
C ASP A 32 -1.52 0.31 -17.17
N HIS A 33 -0.62 0.71 -16.24
CA HIS A 33 0.27 1.84 -16.41
C HIS A 33 1.66 1.37 -16.85
N THR A 34 1.97 1.59 -18.12
CA THR A 34 3.30 1.27 -18.66
C THR A 34 4.37 2.26 -18.17
N ALA A 35 5.58 1.76 -17.93
CA ALA A 35 6.72 2.60 -17.52
C ALA A 35 7.00 3.75 -18.49
N GLN A 36 6.73 3.57 -19.79
CA GLN A 36 6.92 4.59 -20.81
C GLN A 36 6.02 5.83 -20.64
N MET A 37 4.95 5.72 -19.88
CA MET A 37 4.04 6.83 -19.58
C MET A 37 4.42 7.56 -18.26
N MET A 38 5.62 7.34 -17.77
CA MET A 38 6.24 8.10 -16.67
C MET A 38 7.54 8.73 -17.18
N SER A 39 7.64 10.07 -17.17
CA SER A 39 8.78 10.77 -17.73
C SER A 39 10.13 10.47 -17.06
N CYS A 40 10.12 10.00 -15.83
CA CYS A 40 11.34 9.50 -15.18
C CYS A 40 11.92 8.22 -15.84
N TYR A 41 11.14 7.50 -16.64
CA TYR A 41 11.60 6.34 -17.43
C TYR A 41 11.74 6.65 -18.92
N ASP A 42 10.83 7.47 -19.48
CA ASP A 42 10.81 7.78 -20.89
C ASP A 42 10.15 9.15 -21.14
N THR A 43 10.92 10.10 -21.68
CA THR A 43 10.47 11.49 -21.91
C THR A 43 9.74 11.70 -23.24
N ARG A 44 9.53 10.64 -24.05
CA ARG A 44 8.99 10.79 -25.41
C ARG A 44 7.48 11.03 -25.47
N TYR A 45 6.73 10.62 -24.45
CA TYR A 45 5.27 10.55 -24.56
C TYR A 45 4.54 11.58 -23.71
N MET A 46 4.96 11.81 -22.50
CA MET A 46 4.34 12.79 -21.60
C MET A 46 5.27 13.21 -20.48
N GLU A 47 4.92 14.30 -19.83
CA GLU A 47 5.60 14.79 -18.64
C GLU A 47 4.81 14.42 -17.39
N THR A 48 5.50 13.86 -16.40
CA THR A 48 4.91 13.45 -15.11
C THR A 48 5.71 14.02 -13.94
N PRO A 49 5.78 15.37 -13.79
CA PRO A 49 6.72 16.02 -12.88
C PRO A 49 6.54 15.62 -11.41
N ASN A 50 5.33 15.31 -10.99
CA ASN A 50 5.07 14.88 -9.61
C ASN A 50 5.54 13.44 -9.34
N LEU A 51 5.42 12.54 -10.32
CA LEU A 51 5.97 11.18 -10.23
C LEU A 51 7.50 11.21 -10.31
N ASP A 52 8.05 12.09 -11.16
CA ASP A 52 9.50 12.26 -11.32
C ASP A 52 10.16 12.74 -10.02
N ARG A 53 9.47 13.56 -9.19
CA ARG A 53 9.96 13.94 -7.86
C ARG A 53 10.19 12.71 -6.98
N ILE A 54 9.27 11.74 -7.00
CA ILE A 54 9.44 10.49 -6.24
C ILE A 54 10.70 9.75 -6.72
N ALA A 55 10.95 9.74 -8.03
CA ALA A 55 12.14 9.10 -8.60
C ALA A 55 13.44 9.84 -8.27
N VAL A 56 13.40 11.16 -8.12
CA VAL A 56 14.56 12.00 -7.77
C VAL A 56 14.90 11.89 -6.29
N ASP A 57 13.89 11.98 -5.43
CA ASP A 57 14.07 12.01 -3.98
C ASP A 57 14.18 10.58 -3.36
N GLY A 58 13.83 9.55 -4.14
CA GLY A 58 13.78 8.16 -3.71
C GLY A 58 14.61 7.23 -4.57
N VAL A 59 14.04 6.08 -4.91
CA VAL A 59 14.69 5.03 -5.72
C VAL A 59 13.83 4.67 -6.91
N ARG A 60 14.43 4.68 -8.10
CA ARG A 60 13.82 4.20 -9.34
C ARG A 60 14.36 2.81 -9.71
N PHE A 61 13.48 1.83 -9.78
CA PHE A 61 13.82 0.47 -10.21
C PHE A 61 13.73 0.36 -11.74
N THR A 62 14.83 -0.02 -12.38
CA THR A 62 14.91 -0.19 -13.84
C THR A 62 14.70 -1.63 -14.29
N GLN A 63 14.76 -2.57 -13.36
CA GLN A 63 14.55 -4.00 -13.58
C GLN A 63 13.53 -4.51 -12.56
N SER A 64 12.24 -4.34 -12.86
CA SER A 64 11.15 -4.80 -12.01
C SER A 64 10.20 -5.65 -12.84
N PHE A 65 9.77 -6.79 -12.30
CA PHE A 65 8.97 -7.78 -12.99
C PHE A 65 7.75 -8.15 -12.17
N VAL A 66 6.60 -8.33 -12.83
CA VAL A 66 5.38 -8.78 -12.17
C VAL A 66 5.34 -10.31 -12.10
N ALA A 67 4.85 -10.84 -10.99
CA ALA A 67 4.69 -12.28 -10.80
C ALA A 67 3.51 -12.85 -11.61
N ASN A 68 2.46 -12.04 -11.84
CA ASN A 68 1.31 -12.32 -12.66
C ASN A 68 0.78 -10.99 -13.21
N SER A 69 0.61 -10.86 -14.50
CA SER A 69 0.26 -9.60 -15.19
C SER A 69 -1.23 -9.31 -15.29
N LEU A 70 -2.10 -10.17 -14.77
CA LEU A 70 -3.53 -9.90 -14.65
C LEU A 70 -3.83 -9.06 -13.40
N SER A 71 -4.86 -8.21 -13.46
CA SER A 71 -5.23 -7.24 -12.43
C SER A 71 -5.41 -7.87 -11.04
N GLY A 72 -6.36 -8.78 -10.86
CA GLY A 72 -6.62 -9.44 -9.57
C GLY A 72 -5.44 -10.29 -9.08
N PRO A 73 -4.88 -11.20 -9.89
CA PRO A 73 -3.71 -12.00 -9.51
C PRO A 73 -2.49 -11.16 -9.13
N SER A 74 -2.22 -10.05 -9.85
CA SER A 74 -1.16 -9.11 -9.48
C SER A 74 -1.39 -8.53 -8.09
N ARG A 75 -2.62 -8.08 -7.80
CA ARG A 75 -3.01 -7.53 -6.50
C ARG A 75 -2.87 -8.56 -5.38
N ALA A 76 -3.32 -9.80 -5.62
CA ALA A 76 -3.15 -10.91 -4.67
C ALA A 76 -1.67 -11.20 -4.40
N CYS A 77 -0.81 -11.21 -5.43
CA CYS A 77 0.64 -11.37 -5.26
C CYS A 77 1.23 -10.22 -4.44
N MET A 78 0.84 -8.99 -4.71
CA MET A 78 1.35 -7.81 -4.01
C MET A 78 0.99 -7.81 -2.52
N ILE A 79 -0.28 -8.05 -2.17
CA ILE A 79 -0.69 -7.98 -0.75
C ILE A 79 -0.21 -9.17 0.08
N THR A 80 0.00 -10.35 -0.55
CA THR A 80 0.44 -11.57 0.15
C THR A 80 1.95 -11.75 0.14
N GLY A 81 2.67 -11.12 -0.79
CA GLY A 81 4.08 -11.41 -1.06
C GLY A 81 4.31 -12.81 -1.65
N LYS A 82 3.28 -13.44 -2.23
CA LYS A 82 3.33 -14.81 -2.75
C LYS A 82 2.97 -14.84 -4.22
N HIS A 83 3.61 -15.73 -5.00
CA HIS A 83 3.18 -16.04 -6.36
C HIS A 83 1.77 -16.67 -6.39
N SER A 84 1.07 -16.56 -7.51
CA SER A 84 -0.29 -17.10 -7.69
C SER A 84 -0.40 -18.58 -7.36
N CYS A 85 0.62 -19.39 -7.63
CA CYS A 85 0.63 -20.80 -7.25
C CYS A 85 0.58 -21.04 -5.73
N ALA A 86 1.04 -20.09 -4.93
CA ALA A 86 1.04 -20.18 -3.46
C ALA A 86 -0.16 -19.46 -2.84
N ASN A 87 -0.59 -18.29 -3.38
CA ASN A 87 -1.76 -17.58 -2.89
C ASN A 87 -3.09 -18.08 -3.47
N LYS A 88 -3.05 -18.97 -4.48
CA LYS A 88 -4.20 -19.63 -5.13
C LYS A 88 -5.15 -18.68 -5.89
N PHE A 89 -4.70 -17.49 -6.26
CA PHE A 89 -5.47 -16.55 -7.04
C PHE A 89 -4.85 -16.42 -8.44
N TYR A 90 -5.47 -17.05 -9.44
CA TYR A 90 -4.89 -17.25 -10.76
C TYR A 90 -5.47 -16.37 -11.87
N ASP A 91 -6.75 -15.99 -11.73
CA ASP A 91 -7.49 -15.27 -12.78
C ASP A 91 -8.52 -14.30 -12.18
N ASN A 92 -9.16 -13.50 -13.03
CA ASN A 92 -10.15 -12.49 -12.64
C ASN A 92 -11.60 -13.00 -12.66
N THR A 93 -11.84 -14.29 -12.98
CA THR A 93 -13.19 -14.79 -13.31
C THR A 93 -13.66 -15.91 -12.41
N THR A 94 -12.75 -16.76 -11.99
CA THR A 94 -13.10 -17.98 -11.21
C THR A 94 -12.56 -17.98 -9.81
N CYS A 95 -11.56 -17.14 -9.53
CA CYS A 95 -10.89 -17.10 -8.23
C CYS A 95 -11.56 -16.09 -7.30
N VAL A 96 -11.73 -16.52 -6.03
CA VAL A 96 -12.08 -15.63 -4.91
C VAL A 96 -10.90 -15.63 -3.95
N PHE A 97 -10.46 -14.47 -3.50
CA PHE A 97 -9.33 -14.36 -2.60
C PHE A 97 -9.70 -14.89 -1.21
N ASP A 98 -8.89 -15.81 -0.72
CA ASP A 98 -9.00 -16.31 0.64
C ASP A 98 -8.52 -15.26 1.64
N SER A 99 -9.47 -14.58 2.25
CA SER A 99 -9.24 -13.51 3.23
C SER A 99 -8.56 -14.00 4.53
N SER A 100 -8.44 -15.31 4.77
CA SER A 100 -7.69 -15.84 5.92
C SER A 100 -6.17 -15.75 5.74
N GLN A 101 -5.70 -15.62 4.52
CA GLN A 101 -4.28 -15.52 4.21
C GLN A 101 -3.63 -14.33 4.91
N GLN A 102 -2.35 -14.51 5.24
CA GLN A 102 -1.52 -13.43 5.74
C GLN A 102 -1.22 -12.43 4.62
N THR A 103 -1.45 -11.15 4.90
CA THR A 103 -1.19 -10.03 4.00
C THR A 103 -0.35 -8.98 4.72
N PHE A 104 0.38 -8.12 3.97
CA PHE A 104 1.19 -7.09 4.61
C PHE A 104 0.37 -6.10 5.45
N PRO A 105 -0.86 -5.68 5.09
CA PRO A 105 -1.66 -4.84 5.96
C PRO A 105 -1.95 -5.49 7.33
N LYS A 106 -2.28 -6.79 7.35
CA LYS A 106 -2.46 -7.52 8.61
C LYS A 106 -1.18 -7.59 9.46
N LEU A 107 -0.01 -7.64 8.82
CA LEU A 107 1.27 -7.60 9.54
C LEU A 107 1.53 -6.21 10.11
N LEU A 108 1.22 -5.16 9.37
CA LEU A 108 1.33 -3.78 9.84
C LEU A 108 0.42 -3.52 11.05
N GLN A 109 -0.84 -4.01 11.01
CA GLN A 109 -1.75 -3.92 12.15
C GLN A 109 -1.19 -4.58 13.41
N LYS A 110 -0.51 -5.72 13.28
CA LYS A 110 0.11 -6.42 14.42
C LYS A 110 1.20 -5.62 15.13
N VAL A 111 1.79 -4.66 14.45
CA VAL A 111 2.82 -3.77 15.00
C VAL A 111 2.28 -2.35 15.24
N GLY A 112 0.96 -2.19 15.28
CA GLY A 112 0.30 -0.96 15.72
C GLY A 112 0.01 0.07 14.63
N TYR A 113 0.15 -0.28 13.34
CA TYR A 113 -0.28 0.61 12.26
C TYR A 113 -1.79 0.57 12.08
N GLN A 114 -2.38 1.72 11.83
CA GLN A 114 -3.68 1.84 11.20
C GLN A 114 -3.52 1.62 9.69
N THR A 115 -4.42 0.87 9.09
CA THR A 115 -4.32 0.48 7.68
C THR A 115 -5.59 0.86 6.92
N ALA A 116 -5.42 1.44 5.75
CA ALA A 116 -6.54 1.84 4.91
C ALA A 116 -6.36 1.41 3.45
N LEU A 117 -7.47 1.21 2.75
CA LEU A 117 -7.52 0.90 1.33
C LEU A 117 -8.58 1.77 0.65
N VAL A 118 -8.18 2.54 -0.36
CA VAL A 118 -9.10 3.33 -1.18
C VAL A 118 -8.87 3.00 -2.65
N GLY A 119 -9.93 2.67 -3.38
CA GLY A 119 -9.89 2.43 -4.82
C GLY A 119 -10.09 0.97 -5.22
N LYS A 120 -9.42 0.51 -6.28
CA LYS A 120 -9.65 -0.81 -6.86
C LYS A 120 -9.10 -1.94 -5.98
N TRP A 121 -9.98 -2.86 -5.60
CA TRP A 121 -9.62 -4.11 -4.89
C TRP A 121 -9.51 -5.31 -5.83
N HIS A 122 -10.57 -5.64 -6.53
CA HIS A 122 -10.64 -6.66 -7.58
C HIS A 122 -10.13 -8.06 -7.17
N LEU A 123 -10.49 -8.49 -5.97
CA LEU A 123 -10.13 -9.83 -5.46
C LEU A 123 -11.36 -10.71 -5.17
N GLU A 124 -12.55 -10.29 -5.64
CA GLU A 124 -13.82 -11.02 -5.53
C GLU A 124 -14.22 -11.39 -4.08
N SER A 125 -13.56 -10.81 -3.11
CA SER A 125 -13.86 -10.85 -1.67
C SER A 125 -13.89 -9.44 -1.12
N LEU A 126 -14.49 -9.23 0.06
CA LEU A 126 -14.32 -7.96 0.76
C LEU A 126 -12.88 -7.80 1.29
N PRO A 127 -12.36 -6.56 1.38
CA PRO A 127 -11.04 -6.29 1.93
C PRO A 127 -10.92 -6.79 3.38
N SER A 128 -9.77 -7.33 3.70
CA SER A 128 -9.45 -7.79 5.07
C SER A 128 -8.05 -7.32 5.49
N GLY A 129 -7.91 -6.97 6.78
CA GLY A 129 -6.67 -6.43 7.31
C GLY A 129 -6.54 -4.93 7.10
N PHE A 130 -7.67 -4.23 7.02
CA PHE A 130 -7.75 -2.77 6.96
C PHE A 130 -8.72 -2.28 8.02
N ASN A 131 -8.37 -1.17 8.68
CA ASN A 131 -9.22 -0.46 9.63
C ASN A 131 -10.28 0.36 8.89
N TYR A 132 -9.92 0.89 7.73
CA TYR A 132 -10.82 1.60 6.83
C TYR A 132 -10.66 1.09 5.40
N TRP A 133 -11.78 0.96 4.67
CA TRP A 133 -11.70 0.73 3.23
C TRP A 133 -12.93 1.27 2.49
N GLN A 134 -12.68 1.73 1.28
CA GLN A 134 -13.68 2.13 0.30
C GLN A 134 -13.19 1.69 -1.08
N ILE A 135 -13.90 0.79 -1.71
CA ILE A 135 -13.47 0.15 -2.94
C ILE A 135 -14.45 0.35 -4.09
N VAL A 136 -13.94 0.33 -5.31
CA VAL A 136 -14.80 0.25 -6.49
C VAL A 136 -15.15 -1.21 -6.79
N PRO A 137 -16.41 -1.52 -7.18
CA PRO A 137 -16.81 -2.87 -7.58
C PRO A 137 -16.10 -3.27 -8.88
N GLY A 138 -15.55 -4.47 -8.93
CA GLY A 138 -14.88 -5.03 -10.10
C GLY A 138 -13.81 -4.12 -10.68
N GLN A 139 -13.96 -3.71 -11.94
CA GLN A 139 -13.04 -2.78 -12.62
C GLN A 139 -13.27 -1.31 -12.24
N GLY A 140 -14.48 -0.97 -11.81
CA GLY A 140 -14.91 0.41 -11.60
C GLY A 140 -15.20 1.16 -12.88
N ASP A 141 -16.04 2.19 -12.80
CA ASP A 141 -16.32 3.10 -13.90
C ASP A 141 -15.36 4.30 -13.84
N TYR A 142 -14.89 4.77 -15.01
CA TYR A 142 -13.98 5.92 -15.06
C TYR A 142 -14.65 7.23 -14.62
N TYR A 143 -15.95 7.37 -14.87
CA TYR A 143 -16.73 8.55 -14.48
C TYR A 143 -17.94 8.13 -13.67
N ASN A 144 -18.18 8.90 -12.63
CA ASN A 144 -19.30 8.70 -11.72
C ASN A 144 -19.36 7.26 -11.17
N PRO A 145 -18.26 6.74 -10.58
CA PRO A 145 -18.21 5.37 -10.08
C PRO A 145 -19.09 5.19 -8.86
N ALA A 146 -19.58 3.95 -8.69
CA ALA A 146 -20.04 3.47 -7.40
C ALA A 146 -18.85 3.05 -6.54
N PHE A 147 -18.97 3.21 -5.22
CA PHE A 147 -18.04 2.69 -4.23
C PHE A 147 -18.77 1.80 -3.23
N ILE A 148 -18.13 0.73 -2.82
CA ILE A 148 -18.58 -0.10 -1.70
C ILE A 148 -17.77 0.34 -0.47
N THR A 149 -18.46 0.63 0.63
CA THR A 149 -17.85 1.03 1.91
C THR A 149 -17.68 -0.15 2.85
N GLN A 150 -16.93 0.04 3.92
CA GLN A 150 -16.74 -0.99 4.95
C GLN A 150 -18.03 -1.42 5.66
N ASP A 151 -19.07 -0.57 5.65
CA ASP A 151 -20.40 -0.91 6.15
C ASP A 151 -21.22 -1.73 5.14
N ASN A 152 -20.59 -2.10 4.01
CA ASN A 152 -21.18 -2.81 2.88
C ASN A 152 -22.30 -2.01 2.18
N ASP A 153 -22.29 -0.71 2.33
CA ASP A 153 -23.17 0.20 1.59
C ASP A 153 -22.55 0.55 0.23
N THR A 154 -23.40 0.82 -0.75
CA THR A 154 -22.98 1.31 -2.05
C THR A 154 -23.31 2.80 -2.18
N ILE A 155 -22.29 3.61 -2.40
CA ILE A 155 -22.43 5.05 -2.59
C ILE A 155 -22.02 5.43 -4.02
N GLN A 156 -22.80 6.33 -4.64
CA GLN A 156 -22.50 6.88 -5.96
C GLN A 156 -21.77 8.21 -5.80
N LYS A 157 -20.60 8.35 -6.43
CA LYS A 157 -19.85 9.62 -6.47
C LYS A 157 -19.85 10.18 -7.88
N HIS A 158 -19.82 11.52 -8.01
CA HIS A 158 -19.78 12.21 -9.30
C HIS A 158 -18.39 12.77 -9.56
N GLY A 159 -17.83 12.43 -10.71
CA GLY A 159 -16.51 12.89 -11.13
C GLY A 159 -15.66 11.78 -11.74
N TYR A 160 -14.39 12.11 -12.01
CA TYR A 160 -13.41 11.18 -12.55
C TYR A 160 -12.81 10.33 -11.41
N ILE A 161 -12.80 9.01 -11.60
CA ILE A 161 -12.47 8.04 -10.55
C ILE A 161 -11.11 8.30 -9.87
N THR A 162 -10.07 8.64 -10.63
CA THR A 162 -8.73 8.86 -10.04
C THR A 162 -8.72 10.08 -9.12
N ASN A 163 -9.44 11.14 -9.47
CA ASN A 163 -9.57 12.31 -8.60
C ASN A 163 -10.32 11.94 -7.32
N LEU A 164 -11.44 11.24 -7.44
CA LEU A 164 -12.25 10.82 -6.28
C LEU A 164 -11.47 9.93 -5.32
N ILE A 165 -10.73 8.94 -5.84
CA ILE A 165 -9.86 8.07 -5.02
C ILE A 165 -8.76 8.87 -4.34
N THR A 166 -8.17 9.83 -5.06
CA THR A 166 -7.10 10.68 -4.51
C THR A 166 -7.63 11.59 -3.42
N ASP A 167 -8.77 12.23 -3.65
CA ASP A 167 -9.40 13.12 -2.67
C ASP A 167 -9.78 12.36 -1.39
N ASP A 168 -10.38 11.16 -1.52
CA ASP A 168 -10.72 10.31 -0.38
C ASP A 168 -9.47 9.88 0.40
N ALA A 169 -8.42 9.46 -0.30
CA ALA A 169 -7.17 9.04 0.33
C ALA A 169 -6.45 10.21 1.04
N CYS A 170 -6.46 11.40 0.42
CA CYS A 170 -5.87 12.61 1.01
C CYS A 170 -6.68 13.06 2.22
N LEU A 171 -8.01 13.05 2.14
CA LEU A 171 -8.88 13.41 3.26
C LEU A 171 -8.64 12.49 4.45
N LEU A 172 -8.61 11.18 4.23
CA LEU A 172 -8.32 10.18 5.27
C LEU A 172 -6.95 10.40 5.92
N TYR A 173 -5.92 10.67 5.11
CA TYR A 173 -4.54 10.85 5.62
C TYR A 173 -4.34 12.15 6.40
N THR A 174 -5.09 13.21 6.05
CA THR A 174 -4.93 14.56 6.63
C THR A 174 -5.94 14.90 7.70
N SER A 175 -6.99 14.10 7.88
CA SER A 175 -8.05 14.34 8.87
C SER A 175 -7.69 13.75 10.24
N ASP A 176 -8.24 14.34 11.29
CA ASP A 176 -8.18 13.79 12.66
C ASP A 176 -8.83 12.40 12.74
N ALA A 177 -9.65 12.02 11.74
CA ALA A 177 -10.21 10.67 11.62
C ALA A 177 -9.15 9.59 11.39
N ALA A 178 -7.93 9.95 10.99
CA ALA A 178 -6.80 9.02 10.94
C ALA A 178 -6.28 8.65 12.34
N ASP A 179 -6.55 9.46 13.35
CA ASP A 179 -6.18 9.22 14.74
C ASP A 179 -7.24 8.39 15.49
N ASP A 180 -8.46 8.29 14.93
CA ASP A 180 -9.61 7.59 15.52
C ASP A 180 -9.88 6.20 14.86
N LEU A 181 -9.05 5.80 13.86
CA LEU A 181 -9.19 4.50 13.14
C LEU A 181 -8.54 3.31 13.91
#